data_6bba4f1343af6ca5670d4837306bd80b
#
_entry.id   6bba4f1343af6ca5670d4837306bd80b
#
_cell.length_a   1.000
_cell.length_b   1.000
_cell.length_c   1.000
_cell.angle_alpha   90.00
_cell.angle_beta   90.00
_cell.angle_gamma   90.00
#
_symmetry.space_group_name_H-M   'P 1'
#
loop_
_entity.id
_entity.type
_entity.pdbx_description
1 polymer ?
#
loop_
_entity_poly.entity_id
_entity_poly.type
_entity_poly.pdbx_seq_one_letter_code
_entity_poly.pdbx_strand_id
1 'polypeptide(L)'
;NTATAAMMLTFLAPVFKALPPEGKGRVALTLSIPVAANIGGMGTPIGTPPNAIALKYLNSPTGLNLGIGFGEWMMYMLPLTVVLLLIGWFLLKKFFPFKKKTIQLDIEGEVQHNWRTMVVAGTFIVTVLLWICDRWTGVGSNTVAMIPIVVFAFTGVIKARDLEEINWSVIWMVAGGFALGLALNESGLAENVIKSIPFGSWSPVMILLASGIICYILSNFISNTATAALLVPILAVVCKGMGDSLNSIGGTPTVLIGIAVAASVAMTLPISTPPNAIAHSTGLVKQNEMMKIGLTMGIIGLVLGYSLLFVLGELHVW
;
A
#
# COMPACT_ATOMS: atom_id res chain seq x y z
N ASN A 1 5.79 -5.18 1.55
CA ASN A 1 5.23 -6.03 0.49
C ASN A 1 6.29 -6.94 -0.16
N THR A 2 7.48 -6.39 -0.54
CA THR A 2 8.53 -7.13 -1.28
C THR A 2 9.07 -8.33 -0.50
N ALA A 3 9.56 -8.09 0.72
CA ALA A 3 10.11 -9.14 1.57
C ALA A 3 9.06 -10.22 1.90
N THR A 4 7.84 -9.79 2.23
CA THR A 4 6.72 -10.70 2.49
C THR A 4 6.41 -11.57 1.28
N ALA A 5 6.39 -11.00 0.07
CA ALA A 5 6.13 -11.75 -1.15
C ALA A 5 7.24 -12.78 -1.43
N ALA A 6 8.52 -12.40 -1.28
CA ALA A 6 9.65 -13.30 -1.44
C ALA A 6 9.59 -14.47 -0.45
N MET A 7 9.36 -14.16 0.84
CA MET A 7 9.24 -15.15 1.90
C MET A 7 8.07 -16.11 1.64
N MET A 8 6.89 -15.59 1.27
CA MET A 8 5.71 -16.42 1.00
C MET A 8 5.91 -17.33 -0.21
N LEU A 9 6.56 -16.86 -1.27
CA LEU A 9 6.89 -17.71 -2.44
C LEU A 9 7.83 -18.86 -2.06
N THR A 10 8.82 -18.58 -1.21
CA THR A 10 9.72 -19.60 -0.68
C THR A 10 8.96 -20.61 0.18
N PHE A 11 8.09 -20.12 1.06
CA PHE A 11 7.26 -20.97 1.94
C PHE A 11 6.31 -21.88 1.16
N LEU A 12 5.82 -21.40 0.01
CA LEU A 12 4.90 -22.15 -0.84
C LEU A 12 5.61 -23.08 -1.83
N ALA A 13 6.94 -23.12 -1.86
CA ALA A 13 7.68 -23.99 -2.77
C ALA A 13 7.29 -25.49 -2.69
N PRO A 14 7.08 -26.09 -1.48
CA PRO A 14 6.58 -27.46 -1.37
C PRO A 14 5.17 -27.62 -1.97
N VAL A 15 4.30 -26.62 -1.75
CA VAL A 15 2.93 -26.61 -2.30
C VAL A 15 2.94 -26.57 -3.82
N PHE A 16 3.83 -25.77 -4.42
CA PHE A 16 4.00 -25.74 -5.89
C PHE A 16 4.44 -27.08 -6.45
N LYS A 17 5.31 -27.82 -5.74
CA LYS A 17 5.73 -29.18 -6.14
C LYS A 17 4.58 -30.17 -6.06
N ALA A 18 3.73 -30.10 -5.03
CA ALA A 18 2.60 -30.99 -4.83
C ALA A 18 1.41 -30.71 -5.79
N LEU A 19 1.32 -29.50 -6.35
CA LEU A 19 0.29 -29.17 -7.32
C LEU A 19 0.60 -29.78 -8.69
N PRO A 20 -0.41 -30.36 -9.40
CA PRO A 20 -0.22 -30.87 -10.76
C PRO A 20 0.37 -29.81 -11.70
N PRO A 21 1.36 -30.17 -12.54
CA PRO A 21 1.92 -29.24 -13.53
C PRO A 21 0.87 -28.85 -14.58
N GLU A 22 -0.06 -29.75 -14.84
CA GLU A 22 -1.19 -29.52 -15.72
C GLU A 22 -2.31 -28.80 -14.97
N GLY A 23 -2.64 -27.60 -15.38
CA GLY A 23 -3.71 -26.80 -14.78
C GLY A 23 -3.21 -25.46 -14.24
N LYS A 24 -4.17 -24.64 -13.85
CA LYS A 24 -3.88 -23.24 -13.47
C LYS A 24 -3.72 -23.03 -11.96
N GLY A 25 -3.72 -24.08 -11.16
CA GLY A 25 -3.60 -23.97 -9.70
C GLY A 25 -2.28 -23.35 -9.24
N ARG A 26 -1.17 -23.68 -9.92
CA ARG A 26 0.14 -23.05 -9.65
C ARG A 26 0.10 -21.55 -9.95
N VAL A 27 -0.52 -21.17 -11.07
CA VAL A 27 -0.71 -19.76 -11.45
C VAL A 27 -1.55 -19.01 -10.39
N ALA A 28 -2.69 -19.60 -9.98
CA ALA A 28 -3.55 -19.02 -8.97
C ALA A 28 -2.81 -18.77 -7.66
N LEU A 29 -2.06 -19.76 -7.19
CA LEU A 29 -1.33 -19.68 -5.93
C LEU A 29 -0.19 -18.66 -6.01
N THR A 30 0.57 -18.65 -7.13
CA THR A 30 1.64 -17.67 -7.33
C THR A 30 1.10 -16.25 -7.38
N LEU A 31 -0.02 -16.01 -8.10
CA LEU A 31 -0.65 -14.69 -8.21
C LEU A 31 -1.35 -14.24 -6.92
N SER A 32 -1.74 -15.18 -6.04
CA SER A 32 -2.35 -14.82 -4.76
C SER A 32 -1.40 -13.99 -3.88
N ILE A 33 -0.10 -14.21 -4.00
CA ILE A 33 0.92 -13.53 -3.20
C ILE A 33 1.03 -12.03 -3.54
N PRO A 34 1.30 -11.63 -4.80
CA PRO A 34 1.35 -10.21 -5.14
C PRO A 34 0.00 -9.52 -4.96
N VAL A 35 -1.12 -10.18 -5.25
CA VAL A 35 -2.46 -9.62 -5.02
C VAL A 35 -2.67 -9.35 -3.54
N ALA A 36 -2.38 -10.32 -2.68
CA ALA A 36 -2.53 -10.15 -1.23
C ALA A 36 -1.55 -9.11 -0.66
N ALA A 37 -0.30 -9.08 -1.14
CA ALA A 37 0.71 -8.14 -0.67
C ALA A 37 0.37 -6.68 -1.03
N ASN A 38 -0.09 -6.45 -2.26
CA ASN A 38 -0.44 -5.09 -2.72
C ASN A 38 -1.72 -4.59 -2.04
N ILE A 39 -2.77 -5.39 -2.00
CA ILE A 39 -4.04 -5.03 -1.35
C ILE A 39 -3.86 -4.93 0.17
N GLY A 40 -3.19 -5.90 0.79
CA GLY A 40 -2.94 -5.92 2.23
C GLY A 40 -2.16 -4.70 2.73
N GLY A 41 -1.27 -4.16 1.87
CA GLY A 41 -0.53 -2.94 2.17
C GLY A 41 -1.40 -1.71 2.38
N MET A 42 -2.60 -1.66 1.82
CA MET A 42 -3.54 -0.54 2.01
C MET A 42 -4.11 -0.47 3.44
N GLY A 43 -4.19 -1.62 4.12
CA GLY A 43 -4.88 -1.74 5.40
C GLY A 43 -4.21 -0.99 6.55
N THR A 44 -2.92 -0.66 6.45
CA THR A 44 -2.19 0.05 7.53
C THR A 44 -1.41 1.26 6.99
N PRO A 45 -1.18 2.28 7.81
CA PRO A 45 -0.40 3.47 7.43
C PRO A 45 0.98 3.17 6.85
N ILE A 46 1.63 2.13 7.38
CA ILE A 46 3.00 1.75 7.01
C ILE A 46 3.06 0.57 6.03
N GLY A 47 1.92 -0.01 5.67
CA GLY A 47 1.86 -1.20 4.82
C GLY A 47 2.36 -0.96 3.41
N THR A 48 2.25 0.27 2.92
CA THR A 48 2.80 0.68 1.63
C THR A 48 3.23 2.16 1.67
N PRO A 49 4.33 2.55 0.98
CA PRO A 49 4.82 3.93 1.01
C PRO A 49 3.81 5.00 0.57
N PRO A 50 2.93 4.78 -0.41
CA PRO A 50 1.89 5.75 -0.76
C PRO A 50 1.01 6.19 0.41
N ASN A 51 0.68 5.28 1.33
CA ASN A 51 -0.11 5.62 2.52
C ASN A 51 0.65 6.59 3.42
N ALA A 52 1.93 6.28 3.70
CA ALA A 52 2.79 7.12 4.52
C ALA A 52 2.99 8.51 3.90
N ILE A 53 3.12 8.59 2.58
CA ILE A 53 3.25 9.85 1.85
C ILE A 53 1.98 10.68 2.00
N ALA A 54 0.80 10.11 1.73
CA ALA A 54 -0.47 10.81 1.89
C ALA A 54 -0.67 11.29 3.34
N LEU A 55 -0.48 10.41 4.32
CA LEU A 55 -0.64 10.73 5.75
C LEU A 55 0.31 11.83 6.21
N LYS A 56 1.55 11.87 5.71
CA LYS A 56 2.47 12.93 6.08
C LYS A 56 1.92 14.31 5.70
N TYR A 57 1.34 14.45 4.50
CA TYR A 57 0.73 15.71 4.06
C TYR A 57 -0.55 16.02 4.85
N LEU A 58 -1.36 15.02 5.16
CA LEU A 58 -2.59 15.19 5.93
C LEU A 58 -2.31 15.58 7.39
N ASN A 59 -1.25 15.03 8.00
CA ASN A 59 -0.92 15.23 9.41
C ASN A 59 0.14 16.32 9.66
N SER A 60 0.77 16.85 8.60
CA SER A 60 1.79 17.88 8.76
C SER A 60 1.22 19.18 9.36
N PRO A 61 1.93 19.85 10.28
CA PRO A 61 1.56 21.17 10.75
C PRO A 61 1.49 22.22 9.63
N THR A 62 2.27 22.05 8.57
CA THR A 62 2.23 22.87 7.36
C THR A 62 1.19 22.40 6.34
N GLY A 63 0.58 21.23 6.56
CA GLY A 63 -0.51 20.66 5.78
C GLY A 63 -1.87 20.92 6.44
N LEU A 64 -2.69 19.87 6.53
CA LEU A 64 -4.05 19.97 7.10
C LEU A 64 -4.11 19.76 8.62
N ASN A 65 -3.04 19.24 9.22
CA ASN A 65 -2.92 18.95 10.66
C ASN A 65 -4.09 18.12 11.24
N LEU A 66 -4.58 17.12 10.45
CA LEU A 66 -5.75 16.34 10.82
C LEU A 66 -5.48 15.34 11.94
N GLY A 67 -4.21 14.94 12.15
CA GLY A 67 -3.83 14.01 13.20
C GLY A 67 -4.40 12.59 13.00
N ILE A 68 -4.59 12.14 11.76
CA ILE A 68 -5.07 10.78 11.47
C ILE A 68 -4.10 9.77 12.05
N GLY A 69 -4.55 9.05 13.08
CA GLY A 69 -3.76 8.03 13.78
C GLY A 69 -3.67 6.71 13.02
N PHE A 70 -2.82 5.81 13.55
CA PHE A 70 -2.64 4.47 13.00
C PHE A 70 -3.94 3.65 13.06
N GLY A 71 -4.58 3.64 14.23
CA GLY A 71 -5.84 2.92 14.45
C GLY A 71 -6.98 3.49 13.61
N GLU A 72 -7.03 4.80 13.44
CA GLU A 72 -8.05 5.48 12.65
C GLU A 72 -7.93 5.14 11.16
N TRP A 73 -6.72 5.16 10.59
CA TRP A 73 -6.49 4.68 9.23
C TRP A 73 -7.00 3.25 9.06
N MET A 74 -6.62 2.36 9.98
CA MET A 74 -7.06 0.96 9.93
C MET A 74 -8.58 0.82 9.98
N MET A 75 -9.25 1.62 10.79
CA MET A 75 -10.71 1.59 10.92
C MET A 75 -11.41 1.83 9.58
N TYR A 76 -10.85 2.71 8.74
CA TYR A 76 -11.42 3.02 7.42
C TYR A 76 -10.93 2.07 6.33
N MET A 77 -9.64 1.75 6.32
CA MET A 77 -9.04 1.01 5.21
C MET A 77 -9.06 -0.49 5.35
N LEU A 78 -9.10 -1.03 6.58
CA LEU A 78 -9.09 -2.47 6.80
C LEU A 78 -10.35 -3.17 6.27
N PRO A 79 -11.58 -2.65 6.45
CA PRO A 79 -12.77 -3.24 5.85
C PRO A 79 -12.68 -3.34 4.33
N LEU A 80 -12.24 -2.27 3.65
CA LEU A 80 -12.01 -2.27 2.20
C LEU A 80 -10.97 -3.31 1.80
N THR A 81 -9.86 -3.38 2.54
CA THR A 81 -8.79 -4.35 2.31
C THR A 81 -9.31 -5.78 2.39
N VAL A 82 -10.10 -6.11 3.43
CA VAL A 82 -10.69 -7.44 3.60
C VAL A 82 -11.63 -7.78 2.44
N VAL A 83 -12.51 -6.85 2.06
CA VAL A 83 -13.43 -7.05 0.94
C VAL A 83 -12.66 -7.30 -0.36
N LEU A 84 -11.64 -6.50 -0.65
CA LEU A 84 -10.80 -6.67 -1.84
C LEU A 84 -10.01 -7.99 -1.83
N LEU A 85 -9.52 -8.44 -0.67
CA LEU A 85 -8.86 -9.75 -0.54
C LEU A 85 -9.83 -10.90 -0.82
N LEU A 86 -11.07 -10.83 -0.33
CA LEU A 86 -12.09 -11.85 -0.60
C LEU A 86 -12.47 -11.87 -2.09
N ILE A 87 -12.62 -10.71 -2.71
CA ILE A 87 -12.86 -10.60 -4.16
C ILE A 87 -11.67 -11.17 -4.93
N GLY A 88 -10.43 -10.83 -4.56
CA GLY A 88 -9.21 -11.34 -5.18
C GLY A 88 -9.12 -12.85 -5.10
N TRP A 89 -9.39 -13.42 -3.93
CA TRP A 89 -9.46 -14.87 -3.74
C TRP A 89 -10.50 -15.54 -4.64
N PHE A 90 -11.71 -14.96 -4.71
CA PHE A 90 -12.77 -15.47 -5.58
C PHE A 90 -12.39 -15.41 -7.06
N LEU A 91 -11.84 -14.28 -7.51
CA LEU A 91 -11.42 -14.09 -8.91
C LEU A 91 -10.26 -15.01 -9.29
N LEU A 92 -9.28 -15.21 -8.41
CA LEU A 92 -8.18 -16.13 -8.64
C LEU A 92 -8.69 -17.55 -8.84
N LYS A 93 -9.63 -18.02 -8.02
CA LYS A 93 -10.27 -19.33 -8.16
C LYS A 93 -11.07 -19.44 -9.46
N LYS A 94 -11.75 -18.37 -9.86
CA LYS A 94 -12.57 -18.34 -11.09
C LYS A 94 -11.71 -18.31 -12.36
N PHE A 95 -10.64 -17.50 -12.38
CA PHE A 95 -9.79 -17.34 -13.56
C PHE A 95 -8.78 -18.46 -13.72
N PHE A 96 -8.35 -19.02 -12.61
CA PHE A 96 -7.29 -20.05 -12.55
C PHE A 96 -7.72 -21.24 -11.69
N PRO A 97 -8.67 -22.06 -12.16
CA PRO A 97 -9.24 -23.14 -11.37
C PRO A 97 -8.22 -24.24 -11.05
N PHE A 98 -8.33 -24.74 -9.82
CA PHE A 98 -7.55 -25.90 -9.37
C PHE A 98 -8.16 -27.19 -9.90
N LYS A 99 -7.33 -28.10 -10.44
CA LYS A 99 -7.77 -29.44 -10.89
C LYS A 99 -8.05 -30.38 -9.70
N LYS A 100 -7.26 -30.28 -8.63
CA LYS A 100 -7.41 -31.08 -7.40
C LYS A 100 -7.97 -30.22 -6.28
N LYS A 101 -8.90 -30.75 -5.50
CA LYS A 101 -9.49 -30.09 -4.33
C LYS A 101 -8.60 -30.18 -3.10
N THR A 102 -7.79 -31.20 -2.99
CA THR A 102 -6.89 -31.49 -1.88
C THR A 102 -5.53 -31.92 -2.40
N ILE A 103 -4.49 -31.54 -1.68
CA ILE A 103 -3.11 -31.98 -1.89
C ILE A 103 -2.58 -32.51 -0.57
N GLN A 104 -1.76 -33.56 -0.63
CA GLN A 104 -0.98 -33.99 0.53
C GLN A 104 0.30 -33.18 0.57
N LEU A 105 0.55 -32.53 1.68
CA LEU A 105 1.76 -31.76 1.92
C LEU A 105 2.60 -32.53 2.94
N ASP A 106 3.80 -32.89 2.53
CA ASP A 106 4.82 -33.38 3.43
C ASP A 106 5.65 -32.16 3.87
N ILE A 107 5.32 -31.60 5.01
CA ILE A 107 6.04 -30.45 5.55
C ILE A 107 6.98 -30.96 6.63
N GLU A 108 8.23 -31.15 6.23
CA GLU A 108 9.32 -31.36 7.17
C GLU A 108 9.78 -30.01 7.72
N GLY A 109 9.58 -29.78 9.01
CA GLY A 109 10.08 -28.57 9.67
C GLY A 109 9.68 -28.52 11.14
N GLU A 110 10.64 -28.42 12.02
CA GLU A 110 10.42 -28.13 13.42
C GLU A 110 10.35 -26.60 13.63
N VAL A 111 9.34 -26.15 14.36
CA VAL A 111 9.28 -24.75 14.82
C VAL A 111 10.39 -24.55 15.85
N GLN A 112 11.46 -23.87 15.47
CA GLN A 112 12.53 -23.56 16.41
C GLN A 112 12.07 -22.49 17.41
N HIS A 113 11.74 -22.93 18.62
CA HIS A 113 11.50 -22.05 19.76
C HIS A 113 12.85 -21.60 20.35
N ASN A 114 13.40 -20.52 19.81
CA ASN A 114 14.59 -19.91 20.40
C ASN A 114 14.23 -18.53 21.00
N TRP A 115 15.10 -18.02 21.87
CA TRP A 115 14.90 -16.75 22.55
C TRP A 115 14.73 -15.58 21.56
N ARG A 116 15.39 -15.62 20.40
CA ARG A 116 15.26 -14.59 19.36
C ARG A 116 13.85 -14.54 18.79
N THR A 117 13.28 -15.69 18.48
CA THR A 117 11.89 -15.80 18.01
C THR A 117 10.90 -15.23 19.04
N MET A 118 11.14 -15.49 20.33
CA MET A 118 10.30 -14.95 21.41
C MET A 118 10.42 -13.43 21.51
N VAL A 119 11.64 -12.87 21.40
CA VAL A 119 11.87 -11.42 21.41
C VAL A 119 11.19 -10.77 20.21
N VAL A 120 11.33 -11.33 19.00
CA VAL A 120 10.68 -10.79 17.79
C VAL A 120 9.18 -10.83 17.92
N ALA A 121 8.60 -11.96 18.32
CA ALA A 121 7.15 -12.11 18.46
C ALA A 121 6.58 -11.18 19.55
N GLY A 122 7.22 -11.11 20.71
CA GLY A 122 6.82 -10.23 21.80
C GLY A 122 6.89 -8.74 21.40
N THR A 123 7.99 -8.34 20.78
CA THR A 123 8.15 -6.96 20.29
C THR A 123 7.10 -6.61 19.24
N PHE A 124 6.84 -7.53 18.31
CA PHE A 124 5.81 -7.35 17.28
C PHE A 124 4.42 -7.14 17.92
N ILE A 125 4.02 -8.00 18.84
CA ILE A 125 2.73 -7.89 19.53
C ILE A 125 2.62 -6.55 20.26
N VAL A 126 3.63 -6.18 21.05
CA VAL A 126 3.63 -4.90 21.79
C VAL A 126 3.55 -3.70 20.85
N THR A 127 4.32 -3.70 19.76
CA THR A 127 4.31 -2.62 18.77
C THR A 127 2.95 -2.46 18.12
N VAL A 128 2.33 -3.57 17.69
CA VAL A 128 1.00 -3.54 17.07
C VAL A 128 -0.07 -3.07 18.05
N LEU A 129 -0.03 -3.54 19.30
CA LEU A 129 -0.98 -3.10 20.33
C LEU A 129 -0.84 -1.60 20.61
N LEU A 130 0.39 -1.06 20.71
CA LEU A 130 0.61 0.36 20.91
C LEU A 130 0.14 1.21 19.71
N TRP A 131 0.28 0.71 18.48
CA TRP A 131 -0.26 1.39 17.30
C TRP A 131 -1.79 1.41 17.28
N ILE A 132 -2.45 0.30 17.65
CA ILE A 132 -3.91 0.25 17.73
C ILE A 132 -4.44 1.16 18.84
N CYS A 133 -3.68 1.26 19.93
CA CYS A 133 -4.03 2.05 21.10
C CYS A 133 -3.47 3.48 21.08
N ASP A 134 -3.01 3.99 19.95
CA ASP A 134 -2.34 5.30 19.84
C ASP A 134 -3.16 6.47 20.42
N ARG A 135 -4.48 6.46 20.21
CA ARG A 135 -5.40 7.46 20.79
C ARG A 135 -5.49 7.42 22.33
N TRP A 136 -5.32 6.24 22.92
CA TRP A 136 -5.41 6.04 24.38
C TRP A 136 -4.06 6.29 25.04
N THR A 137 -2.99 5.89 24.39
CA THR A 137 -1.63 6.02 24.93
C THR A 137 -1.04 7.42 24.72
N GLY A 138 -1.52 8.15 23.73
CA GLY A 138 -0.96 9.43 23.30
C GLY A 138 0.44 9.31 22.69
N VAL A 139 0.93 8.10 22.46
CA VAL A 139 2.26 7.84 21.89
C VAL A 139 2.14 7.82 20.36
N GLY A 140 2.76 8.78 19.72
CA GLY A 140 2.71 8.89 18.26
C GLY A 140 3.28 7.64 17.56
N SER A 141 2.69 7.27 16.43
CA SER A 141 3.04 6.06 15.68
C SER A 141 4.52 6.00 15.27
N ASN A 142 5.16 7.14 15.03
CA ASN A 142 6.61 7.22 14.76
C ASN A 142 7.46 6.81 15.98
N THR A 143 7.05 7.23 17.18
CA THR A 143 7.72 6.84 18.42
C THR A 143 7.59 5.35 18.68
N VAL A 144 6.39 4.80 18.46
CA VAL A 144 6.13 3.36 18.57
C VAL A 144 7.00 2.56 17.58
N ALA A 145 7.18 3.07 16.36
CA ALA A 145 8.05 2.44 15.35
C ALA A 145 9.52 2.33 15.77
N MET A 146 10.00 3.17 16.70
CA MET A 146 11.36 3.08 17.24
C MET A 146 11.55 1.89 18.18
N ILE A 147 10.49 1.37 18.81
CA ILE A 147 10.56 0.27 19.78
C ILE A 147 11.22 -0.98 19.19
N PRO A 148 10.79 -1.53 18.04
CA PRO A 148 11.46 -2.67 17.43
C PRO A 148 12.93 -2.42 17.14
N ILE A 149 13.27 -1.23 16.65
CA ILE A 149 14.66 -0.87 16.32
C ILE A 149 15.53 -0.95 17.58
N VAL A 150 15.07 -0.31 18.66
CA VAL A 150 15.82 -0.28 19.95
C VAL A 150 15.92 -1.68 20.54
N VAL A 151 14.79 -2.42 20.64
CA VAL A 151 14.77 -3.75 21.23
C VAL A 151 15.64 -4.73 20.45
N PHE A 152 15.55 -4.74 19.13
CA PHE A 152 16.32 -5.66 18.29
C PHE A 152 17.81 -5.33 18.24
N ALA A 153 18.17 -4.04 18.28
CA ALA A 153 19.56 -3.62 18.38
C ALA A 153 20.16 -3.98 19.75
N PHE A 154 19.43 -3.68 20.83
CA PHE A 154 19.91 -3.95 22.20
C PHE A 154 20.05 -5.45 22.49
N THR A 155 19.12 -6.26 22.00
CA THR A 155 19.15 -7.72 22.15
C THR A 155 20.08 -8.42 21.14
N GLY A 156 20.63 -7.71 20.17
CA GLY A 156 21.48 -8.30 19.13
C GLY A 156 20.73 -9.23 18.16
N VAL A 157 19.39 -9.08 18.09
CA VAL A 157 18.55 -9.74 17.07
C VAL A 157 18.88 -9.18 15.69
N ILE A 158 18.98 -7.84 15.58
CA ILE A 158 19.47 -7.14 14.38
C ILE A 158 20.93 -6.72 14.58
N LYS A 159 21.73 -6.95 13.58
CA LYS A 159 23.16 -6.57 13.49
C LYS A 159 23.35 -5.51 12.42
N ALA A 160 24.51 -4.85 12.43
CA ALA A 160 24.86 -3.84 11.43
C ALA A 160 24.71 -4.33 9.98
N ARG A 161 25.08 -5.60 9.73
CA ARG A 161 24.93 -6.22 8.40
C ARG A 161 23.48 -6.31 7.92
N ASP A 162 22.54 -6.52 8.82
CA ASP A 162 21.12 -6.65 8.46
C ASP A 162 20.55 -5.29 8.01
N LEU A 163 21.19 -4.17 8.42
CA LEU A 163 20.84 -2.83 7.97
C LEU A 163 21.23 -2.58 6.51
N GLU A 164 22.24 -3.31 5.99
CA GLU A 164 22.65 -3.23 4.60
C GLU A 164 21.58 -3.83 3.66
N GLU A 165 20.76 -4.77 4.16
CA GLU A 165 19.68 -5.40 3.42
C GLU A 165 18.43 -4.51 3.30
N ILE A 166 18.38 -3.39 4.03
CA ILE A 166 17.29 -2.41 3.93
C ILE A 166 17.32 -1.77 2.53
N ASN A 167 16.16 -1.66 1.91
CA ASN A 167 16.06 -0.97 0.63
C ASN A 167 16.16 0.55 0.80
N TRP A 168 17.38 1.04 0.97
CA TRP A 168 17.70 2.46 1.15
C TRP A 168 17.23 3.32 -0.02
N SER A 169 17.16 2.77 -1.24
CA SER A 169 16.65 3.48 -2.40
C SER A 169 15.19 3.93 -2.22
N VAL A 170 14.35 3.10 -1.61
CA VAL A 170 12.96 3.46 -1.29
C VAL A 170 12.92 4.59 -0.25
N ILE A 171 13.76 4.53 0.78
CA ILE A 171 13.82 5.56 1.83
C ILE A 171 14.25 6.90 1.22
N TRP A 172 15.33 6.90 0.42
CA TRP A 172 15.80 8.12 -0.27
C TRP A 172 14.79 8.66 -1.26
N MET A 173 14.08 7.80 -1.98
CA MET A 173 13.03 8.24 -2.92
C MET A 173 11.86 8.91 -2.17
N VAL A 174 11.42 8.36 -1.04
CA VAL A 174 10.38 8.98 -0.21
C VAL A 174 10.86 10.32 0.34
N ALA A 175 12.08 10.37 0.88
CA ALA A 175 12.68 11.61 1.40
C ALA A 175 12.82 12.67 0.29
N GLY A 176 13.28 12.27 -0.90
CA GLY A 176 13.38 13.14 -2.07
C GLY A 176 12.03 13.66 -2.55
N GLY A 177 10.98 12.82 -2.52
CA GLY A 177 9.61 13.25 -2.81
C GLY A 177 9.11 14.33 -1.85
N PHE A 178 9.42 14.20 -0.56
CA PHE A 178 9.10 15.26 0.40
C PHE A 178 9.90 16.54 0.18
N ALA A 179 11.20 16.42 -0.10
CA ALA A 179 12.04 17.57 -0.41
C ALA A 179 11.55 18.29 -1.67
N LEU A 180 11.17 17.55 -2.72
CA LEU A 180 10.58 18.10 -3.93
C LEU A 180 9.27 18.83 -3.65
N GLY A 181 8.37 18.23 -2.84
CA GLY A 181 7.12 18.88 -2.43
C GLY A 181 7.35 20.21 -1.69
N LEU A 182 8.32 20.23 -0.78
CA LEU A 182 8.70 21.45 -0.08
C LEU A 182 9.28 22.49 -1.06
N ALA A 183 10.20 22.11 -1.92
CA ALA A 183 10.80 22.98 -2.91
C ALA A 183 9.76 23.57 -3.89
N LEU A 184 8.78 22.77 -4.33
CA LEU A 184 7.68 23.25 -5.17
C LEU A 184 6.83 24.31 -4.45
N ASN A 185 6.59 24.13 -3.16
CA ASN A 185 5.84 25.09 -2.38
C ASN A 185 6.63 26.39 -2.12
N GLU A 186 7.87 26.27 -1.66
CA GLU A 186 8.75 27.40 -1.33
C GLU A 186 9.15 28.25 -2.56
N SER A 187 9.32 27.60 -3.72
CA SER A 187 9.67 28.32 -4.97
C SER A 187 8.50 29.06 -5.60
N GLY A 188 7.28 28.88 -5.12
CA GLY A 188 6.07 29.41 -5.74
C GLY A 188 5.73 28.73 -7.10
N LEU A 189 6.51 27.73 -7.52
CA LEU A 189 6.26 27.02 -8.77
C LEU A 189 4.91 26.30 -8.75
N ALA A 190 4.58 25.72 -7.61
CA ALA A 190 3.28 25.05 -7.41
C ALA A 190 2.13 26.06 -7.60
N GLU A 191 2.25 27.27 -7.05
CA GLU A 191 1.26 28.33 -7.22
C GLU A 191 1.14 28.79 -8.69
N ASN A 192 2.26 28.88 -9.40
CA ASN A 192 2.27 29.25 -10.82
C ASN A 192 1.64 28.15 -11.70
N VAL A 193 1.91 26.87 -11.41
CA VAL A 193 1.28 25.74 -12.09
C VAL A 193 -0.23 25.75 -11.84
N ILE A 194 -0.69 26.00 -10.61
CA ILE A 194 -2.11 26.11 -10.29
C ILE A 194 -2.77 27.25 -11.06
N LYS A 195 -2.14 28.40 -11.12
CA LYS A 195 -2.68 29.56 -11.87
C LYS A 195 -2.75 29.30 -13.38
N SER A 196 -1.89 28.43 -13.92
CA SER A 196 -1.87 28.10 -15.36
C SER A 196 -2.84 26.99 -15.75
N ILE A 197 -3.32 26.18 -14.79
CA ILE A 197 -4.31 25.13 -15.06
C ILE A 197 -5.68 25.66 -14.65
N PRO A 198 -6.70 25.61 -15.51
CA PRO A 198 -8.03 26.12 -15.19
C PRO A 198 -8.79 25.19 -14.23
N PHE A 199 -8.17 24.87 -13.09
CA PHE A 199 -8.82 24.02 -12.07
C PHE A 199 -10.14 24.59 -11.56
N GLY A 200 -10.32 25.91 -11.64
CA GLY A 200 -11.57 26.56 -11.30
C GLY A 200 -12.77 26.16 -12.18
N SER A 201 -12.49 25.52 -13.32
CA SER A 201 -13.53 24.95 -14.20
C SER A 201 -13.79 23.46 -13.95
N TRP A 202 -12.95 22.77 -13.15
CA TRP A 202 -13.10 21.35 -12.88
C TRP A 202 -13.94 21.14 -11.62
N SER A 203 -14.92 20.24 -11.72
CA SER A 203 -15.69 19.87 -10.54
C SER A 203 -14.79 19.07 -9.57
N PRO A 204 -15.05 19.14 -8.25
CA PRO A 204 -14.33 18.33 -7.26
C PRO A 204 -14.28 16.84 -7.58
N VAL A 205 -15.40 16.29 -8.04
CA VAL A 205 -15.50 14.89 -8.50
C VAL A 205 -14.57 14.61 -9.67
N MET A 206 -14.48 15.54 -10.62
CA MET A 206 -13.57 15.38 -11.78
C MET A 206 -12.11 15.36 -11.35
N ILE A 207 -11.70 16.20 -10.40
CA ILE A 207 -10.33 16.18 -9.87
C ILE A 207 -10.05 14.88 -9.15
N LEU A 208 -10.95 14.42 -8.29
CA LEU A 208 -10.81 13.16 -7.58
C LEU A 208 -10.63 11.99 -8.56
N LEU A 209 -11.53 11.86 -9.53
CA LEU A 209 -11.50 10.74 -10.47
C LEU A 209 -10.33 10.84 -11.45
N ALA A 210 -10.08 12.01 -12.03
CA ALA A 210 -9.00 12.19 -13.00
C ALA A 210 -7.62 11.96 -12.35
N SER A 211 -7.38 12.53 -11.15
CA SER A 211 -6.12 12.31 -10.43
C SER A 211 -5.91 10.84 -10.08
N GLY A 212 -6.96 10.14 -9.67
CA GLY A 212 -6.91 8.71 -9.38
C GLY A 212 -6.63 7.85 -10.60
N ILE A 213 -7.28 8.13 -11.72
CA ILE A 213 -7.04 7.41 -12.98
C ILE A 213 -5.61 7.65 -13.47
N ILE A 214 -5.14 8.90 -13.45
CA ILE A 214 -3.75 9.24 -13.80
C ILE A 214 -2.78 8.51 -12.88
N CYS A 215 -3.01 8.54 -11.57
CA CYS A 215 -2.20 7.82 -10.59
C CYS A 215 -2.17 6.31 -10.88
N TYR A 216 -3.33 5.71 -11.11
CA TYR A 216 -3.43 4.29 -11.43
C TYR A 216 -2.66 3.92 -12.70
N ILE A 217 -2.81 4.70 -13.77
CA ILE A 217 -2.10 4.46 -15.02
C ILE A 217 -0.59 4.59 -14.79
N LEU A 218 -0.13 5.70 -14.23
CA LEU A 218 1.30 5.94 -14.00
C LEU A 218 1.91 4.87 -13.10
N SER A 219 1.23 4.47 -12.02
CA SER A 219 1.72 3.45 -11.09
C SER A 219 1.88 2.06 -11.71
N ASN A 220 1.22 1.77 -12.83
CA ASN A 220 1.46 0.52 -13.56
C ASN A 220 2.78 0.51 -14.34
N PHE A 221 3.34 1.67 -14.67
CA PHE A 221 4.59 1.81 -15.42
C PHE A 221 5.76 2.31 -14.55
N ILE A 222 5.44 3.08 -13.52
CA ILE A 222 6.40 3.62 -12.55
C ILE A 222 6.05 3.01 -11.19
N SER A 223 6.99 2.99 -10.24
CA SER A 223 6.67 2.44 -8.91
C SER A 223 5.56 3.25 -8.21
N ASN A 224 4.70 2.55 -7.47
CA ASN A 224 3.62 3.18 -6.68
C ASN A 224 4.15 4.29 -5.77
N THR A 225 5.33 4.09 -5.17
CA THR A 225 5.99 5.07 -4.31
C THR A 225 6.37 6.32 -5.07
N ALA A 226 7.00 6.17 -6.24
CA ALA A 226 7.42 7.31 -7.06
C ALA A 226 6.20 8.11 -7.56
N THR A 227 5.16 7.42 -7.99
CA THR A 227 3.92 8.07 -8.44
C THR A 227 3.25 8.84 -7.31
N ALA A 228 3.12 8.26 -6.12
CA ALA A 228 2.56 8.95 -4.97
C ALA A 228 3.43 10.14 -4.52
N ALA A 229 4.77 9.96 -4.48
CA ALA A 229 5.70 11.03 -4.14
C ALA A 229 5.66 12.21 -5.12
N LEU A 230 5.30 11.96 -6.37
CA LEU A 230 5.10 12.99 -7.37
C LEU A 230 3.72 13.66 -7.26
N LEU A 231 2.65 12.88 -7.18
CA LEU A 231 1.29 13.41 -7.30
C LEU A 231 0.75 14.03 -6.00
N VAL A 232 1.07 13.45 -4.84
CA VAL A 232 0.53 13.94 -3.56
C VAL A 232 0.92 15.39 -3.27
N PRO A 233 2.20 15.83 -3.40
CA PRO A 233 2.56 17.24 -3.22
C PRO A 233 1.82 18.17 -4.17
N ILE A 234 1.76 17.82 -5.45
CA ILE A 234 1.09 18.63 -6.47
C ILE A 234 -0.39 18.77 -6.14
N LEU A 235 -1.07 17.66 -5.86
CA LEU A 235 -2.50 17.69 -5.54
C LEU A 235 -2.79 18.36 -4.21
N ALA A 236 -1.91 18.28 -3.22
CA ALA A 236 -2.07 19.01 -1.96
C ALA A 236 -2.16 20.52 -2.21
N VAL A 237 -1.33 21.04 -3.13
CA VAL A 237 -1.36 22.45 -3.50
C VAL A 237 -2.60 22.79 -4.32
N VAL A 238 -2.98 21.94 -5.28
CA VAL A 238 -4.22 22.10 -6.06
C VAL A 238 -5.43 22.15 -5.14
N CYS A 239 -5.54 21.20 -4.21
CA CYS A 239 -6.63 21.14 -3.23
C CYS A 239 -6.69 22.39 -2.33
N LYS A 240 -5.53 22.89 -1.93
CA LYS A 240 -5.45 24.15 -1.17
C LYS A 240 -6.01 25.33 -1.97
N GLY A 241 -5.73 25.39 -3.27
CA GLY A 241 -6.26 26.42 -4.17
C GLY A 241 -7.78 26.33 -4.41
N MET A 242 -8.35 25.13 -4.28
CA MET A 242 -9.80 24.89 -4.43
C MET A 242 -10.60 25.19 -3.16
N GLY A 243 -9.95 25.19 -2.00
CA GLY A 243 -10.58 25.51 -0.71
C GLY A 243 -11.86 24.73 -0.45
N ASP A 244 -12.91 25.44 -0.02
CA ASP A 244 -14.20 24.87 0.39
C ASP A 244 -14.98 24.15 -0.70
N SER A 245 -14.63 24.33 -1.98
CA SER A 245 -15.29 23.63 -3.08
C SER A 245 -15.16 22.09 -2.97
N LEU A 246 -14.07 21.61 -2.35
CA LEU A 246 -13.84 20.20 -2.14
C LEU A 246 -14.70 19.57 -1.02
N ASN A 247 -15.37 20.36 -0.21
CA ASN A 247 -16.22 19.86 0.88
C ASN A 247 -17.32 18.92 0.35
N SER A 248 -17.76 19.14 -0.89
CA SER A 248 -18.74 18.27 -1.56
C SER A 248 -18.27 16.82 -1.80
N ILE A 249 -16.98 16.54 -1.67
CA ILE A 249 -16.39 15.20 -1.80
C ILE A 249 -15.61 14.76 -0.56
N GLY A 250 -15.75 15.47 0.57
CA GLY A 250 -15.02 15.20 1.81
C GLY A 250 -13.62 15.84 1.87
N GLY A 251 -13.39 16.89 1.08
CA GLY A 251 -12.20 17.73 1.20
C GLY A 251 -10.92 17.14 0.60
N THR A 252 -9.82 17.78 0.90
CA THR A 252 -8.46 17.37 0.50
C THR A 252 -8.09 15.94 0.96
N PRO A 253 -8.50 15.46 2.15
CA PRO A 253 -8.20 14.09 2.57
C PRO A 253 -8.68 13.04 1.57
N THR A 254 -9.90 13.17 1.05
CA THR A 254 -10.47 12.27 0.06
C THR A 254 -9.59 12.17 -1.19
N VAL A 255 -9.06 13.28 -1.68
CA VAL A 255 -8.19 13.31 -2.86
C VAL A 255 -6.85 12.63 -2.56
N LEU A 256 -6.17 13.01 -1.47
CA LEU A 256 -4.83 12.48 -1.16
C LEU A 256 -4.85 10.99 -0.77
N ILE A 257 -5.86 10.55 0.00
CA ILE A 257 -6.06 9.14 0.30
C ILE A 257 -6.44 8.38 -0.98
N GLY A 258 -7.22 9.00 -1.87
CA GLY A 258 -7.55 8.47 -3.19
C GLY A 258 -6.29 8.14 -4.02
N ILE A 259 -5.27 8.98 -3.98
CA ILE A 259 -3.98 8.69 -4.62
C ILE A 259 -3.29 7.48 -3.99
N ALA A 260 -3.30 7.37 -2.66
CA ALA A 260 -2.72 6.20 -1.99
C ALA A 260 -3.43 4.90 -2.37
N VAL A 261 -4.76 4.93 -2.45
CA VAL A 261 -5.58 3.80 -2.91
C VAL A 261 -5.28 3.46 -4.36
N ALA A 262 -5.33 4.46 -5.27
CA ALA A 262 -5.08 4.25 -6.70
C ALA A 262 -3.69 3.67 -6.97
N ALA A 263 -2.66 4.19 -6.29
CA ALA A 263 -1.30 3.65 -6.38
C ALA A 263 -1.22 2.21 -5.89
N SER A 264 -1.91 1.89 -4.80
CA SER A 264 -1.83 0.55 -4.18
C SER A 264 -2.53 -0.53 -5.00
N VAL A 265 -3.60 -0.19 -5.73
CA VAL A 265 -4.31 -1.15 -6.59
C VAL A 265 -3.72 -1.27 -8.00
N ALA A 266 -2.69 -0.48 -8.32
CA ALA A 266 -1.96 -0.56 -9.59
C ALA A 266 -0.98 -1.73 -9.58
N MET A 267 -1.45 -2.91 -9.98
CA MET A 267 -0.71 -4.17 -9.97
C MET A 267 -0.86 -4.97 -11.28
N THR A 268 -1.02 -4.28 -12.40
CA THR A 268 -1.38 -4.94 -13.68
C THR A 268 -0.19 -5.64 -14.34
N LEU A 269 0.99 -5.03 -14.31
CA LEU A 269 2.19 -5.52 -15.01
C LEU A 269 3.21 -6.14 -14.05
N PRO A 270 4.12 -7.01 -14.53
CA PRO A 270 5.23 -7.50 -13.72
C PRO A 270 6.08 -6.37 -13.13
N ILE A 271 6.25 -5.28 -13.85
CA ILE A 271 7.04 -4.11 -13.44
C ILE A 271 6.30 -3.17 -12.46
N SER A 272 4.97 -3.30 -12.34
CA SER A 272 4.16 -2.36 -11.54
C SER A 272 4.57 -2.38 -10.06
N THR A 273 4.86 -3.55 -9.51
CA THR A 273 5.26 -3.69 -8.10
C THR A 273 6.33 -4.76 -7.92
N PRO A 274 7.22 -4.63 -6.93
CA PRO A 274 8.21 -5.66 -6.63
C PRO A 274 7.60 -7.05 -6.35
N PRO A 275 6.47 -7.20 -5.61
CA PRO A 275 5.79 -8.49 -5.47
C PRO A 275 5.39 -9.12 -6.81
N ASN A 276 4.92 -8.32 -7.77
CA ASN A 276 4.59 -8.80 -9.11
C ASN A 276 5.83 -9.31 -9.83
N ALA A 277 6.93 -8.53 -9.78
CA ALA A 277 8.20 -8.92 -10.42
C ALA A 277 8.72 -10.24 -9.86
N ILE A 278 8.70 -10.41 -8.53
CA ILE A 278 9.14 -11.66 -7.87
C ILE A 278 8.23 -12.84 -8.27
N ALA A 279 6.91 -12.64 -8.28
CA ALA A 279 5.99 -13.69 -8.72
C ALA A 279 6.20 -14.07 -10.20
N HIS A 280 6.44 -13.09 -11.06
CA HIS A 280 6.71 -13.33 -12.49
C HIS A 280 8.06 -14.03 -12.72
N SER A 281 9.10 -13.69 -11.94
CA SER A 281 10.43 -14.28 -12.05
C SER A 281 10.47 -15.78 -11.71
N THR A 282 9.43 -16.33 -11.05
CA THR A 282 9.31 -17.77 -10.81
C THR A 282 9.11 -18.57 -12.09
N GLY A 283 8.74 -17.93 -13.20
CA GLY A 283 8.39 -18.60 -14.46
C GLY A 283 7.05 -19.35 -14.43
N LEU A 284 6.34 -19.36 -13.30
CA LEU A 284 5.04 -20.04 -13.13
C LEU A 284 3.86 -19.23 -13.68
N VAL A 285 4.04 -17.93 -13.90
CA VAL A 285 2.99 -17.00 -14.31
C VAL A 285 3.38 -16.26 -15.58
N LYS A 286 2.50 -16.28 -16.57
CA LYS A 286 2.64 -15.49 -17.79
C LYS A 286 2.16 -14.07 -17.56
N GLN A 287 2.75 -13.11 -18.28
CA GLN A 287 2.36 -11.68 -18.19
C GLN A 287 0.85 -11.48 -18.40
N ASN A 288 0.24 -12.14 -19.39
CA ASN A 288 -1.19 -12.02 -19.67
C ASN A 288 -2.08 -12.51 -18.52
N GLU A 289 -1.61 -13.52 -17.78
CA GLU A 289 -2.34 -14.02 -16.60
C GLU A 289 -2.27 -13.04 -15.45
N MET A 290 -1.12 -12.41 -15.23
CA MET A 290 -0.95 -11.34 -14.27
C MET A 290 -1.78 -10.11 -14.65
N MET A 291 -1.73 -9.69 -15.91
CA MET A 291 -2.54 -8.57 -16.42
C MET A 291 -4.03 -8.81 -16.22
N LYS A 292 -4.51 -10.01 -16.46
CA LYS A 292 -5.92 -10.36 -16.31
C LYS A 292 -6.42 -10.13 -14.89
N ILE A 293 -5.71 -10.63 -13.89
CA ILE A 293 -6.12 -10.44 -12.49
C ILE A 293 -5.81 -9.04 -12.00
N GLY A 294 -4.64 -8.47 -12.35
CA GLY A 294 -4.20 -7.16 -11.91
C GLY A 294 -5.10 -6.04 -12.42
N LEU A 295 -5.48 -6.06 -13.70
CA LEU A 295 -6.41 -5.09 -14.27
C LEU A 295 -7.80 -5.20 -13.64
N THR A 296 -8.32 -6.43 -13.51
CA THR A 296 -9.65 -6.65 -12.91
C THR A 296 -9.68 -6.16 -11.45
N MET A 297 -8.66 -6.51 -10.66
CA MET A 297 -8.55 -6.06 -9.27
C MET A 297 -8.32 -4.56 -9.18
N GLY A 298 -7.53 -3.98 -10.09
CA GLY A 298 -7.29 -2.55 -10.15
C GLY A 298 -8.58 -1.76 -10.36
N ILE A 299 -9.40 -2.15 -11.34
CA ILE A 299 -10.69 -1.49 -11.63
C ILE A 299 -11.63 -1.64 -10.43
N ILE A 300 -11.79 -2.85 -9.88
CA ILE A 300 -12.65 -3.09 -8.72
C ILE A 300 -12.15 -2.28 -7.52
N GLY A 301 -10.84 -2.27 -7.28
CA GLY A 301 -10.23 -1.54 -6.19
C GLY A 301 -10.40 -0.02 -6.29
N LEU A 302 -10.30 0.54 -7.51
CA LEU A 302 -10.62 1.94 -7.75
C LEU A 302 -12.09 2.22 -7.45
N VAL A 303 -13.01 1.45 -8.04
CA VAL A 303 -14.44 1.67 -7.85
C VAL A 303 -14.82 1.59 -6.36
N LEU A 304 -14.44 0.51 -5.68
CA LEU A 304 -14.80 0.33 -4.27
C LEU A 304 -14.06 1.32 -3.35
N GLY A 305 -12.77 1.59 -3.63
CA GLY A 305 -11.98 2.53 -2.85
C GLY A 305 -12.52 3.96 -2.95
N TYR A 306 -12.82 4.43 -4.14
CA TYR A 306 -13.37 5.76 -4.35
C TYR A 306 -14.81 5.88 -3.86
N SER A 307 -15.61 4.80 -3.96
CA SER A 307 -16.96 4.77 -3.37
C SER A 307 -16.88 4.90 -1.84
N LEU A 308 -15.94 4.18 -1.21
CA LEU A 308 -15.72 4.30 0.24
C LEU A 308 -15.30 5.72 0.62
N LEU A 309 -14.32 6.29 -0.08
CA LEU A 309 -13.83 7.64 0.20
C LEU A 309 -14.93 8.68 0.04
N PHE A 310 -15.78 8.53 -0.96
CA PHE A 310 -16.93 9.41 -1.16
C PHE A 310 -17.92 9.31 0.01
N VAL A 311 -18.26 8.09 0.45
CA VAL A 311 -19.13 7.87 1.61
C VAL A 311 -18.55 8.45 2.88
N LEU A 312 -17.24 8.24 3.14
CA LEU A 312 -16.57 8.80 4.32
C LEU A 312 -16.53 10.33 4.28
N GLY A 313 -16.38 10.90 3.08
CA GLY A 313 -16.46 12.34 2.87
C GLY A 313 -17.84 12.91 3.18
N GLU A 314 -18.90 12.28 2.69
CA GLU A 314 -20.30 12.66 2.98
C GLU A 314 -20.64 12.56 4.48
N LEU A 315 -20.03 11.59 5.18
CA LEU A 315 -20.19 11.41 6.61
C LEU A 315 -19.32 12.38 7.45
N HIS A 316 -18.58 13.28 6.81
CA HIS A 316 -17.69 14.26 7.48
C HIS A 316 -16.73 13.60 8.48
N VAL A 317 -16.11 12.51 8.06
CA VAL A 317 -15.21 11.72 8.93
C VAL A 317 -13.88 12.44 9.16
N TRP A 318 -13.47 13.32 8.24
CA TRP A 318 -12.25 14.15 8.29
C TRP A 318 -12.52 15.63 7.95
#